data_b92167e3d8b32304032f1678fab49b48
#
_entry.id   b92167e3d8b32304032f1678fab49b48
#
_cell.length_a   1.000
_cell.length_b   1.000
_cell.length_c   1.000
_cell.angle_alpha   90.00
_cell.angle_beta   90.00
_cell.angle_gamma   90.00
#
_symmetry.space_group_name_H-M   'P 1'
#
loop_
_entity.id
_entity.type
_entity.pdbx_description
1 polymer ?
#
loop_
_entity_poly.entity_id
_entity_poly.type
_entity_poly.pdbx_seq_one_letter_code
_entity_poly.pdbx_strand_id
1 'polypeptide(L)'
;MIVKNTFFIFLIFLCSCQDQNESVSKMKTVQYVDLEKFMGDWYVIANIPTFLEKNAVNAIESYKLNSKNEVETTFSFYKGSPDGEKKEYFPKGFIVNKNSNAEWKMQFLWPFKMTSLIIDLAEDYSYTVIGVPNKKYVWIMSREPYLIDKVYRGILDKLEDVGYDLSKIQKVVQVWDK
;
A
#
# COMPACT_ATOMS: atom_id res chain seq x y z
N MET A 1 -11.73 41.10 -69.75
CA MET A 1 -10.87 41.04 -68.54
C MET A 1 -11.67 40.25 -67.47
N ILE A 2 -11.38 38.94 -67.37
CA ILE A 2 -12.15 37.99 -66.59
C ILE A 2 -11.34 37.70 -65.31
N VAL A 3 -11.90 38.15 -64.16
CA VAL A 3 -11.32 37.90 -62.85
C VAL A 3 -11.81 36.56 -62.37
N LYS A 4 -10.92 35.56 -62.26
CA LYS A 4 -11.21 34.26 -61.66
C LYS A 4 -11.10 34.37 -60.15
N ASN A 5 -12.24 34.21 -59.46
CA ASN A 5 -12.33 34.12 -58.01
C ASN A 5 -12.02 32.64 -57.63
N THR A 6 -10.84 32.42 -57.00
CA THR A 6 -10.46 31.12 -56.47
C THR A 6 -10.92 31.06 -55.00
N PHE A 7 -11.94 30.29 -54.75
CA PHE A 7 -12.48 29.99 -53.43
C PHE A 7 -11.55 28.97 -52.74
N PHE A 8 -10.79 29.38 -51.75
CA PHE A 8 -9.95 28.53 -50.94
C PHE A 8 -10.78 27.94 -49.81
N ILE A 9 -11.17 26.68 -49.95
CA ILE A 9 -11.89 25.95 -48.86
C ILE A 9 -10.85 25.53 -47.83
N PHE A 10 -10.88 26.20 -46.68
CA PHE A 10 -10.06 25.82 -45.53
C PHE A 10 -10.76 24.66 -44.80
N LEU A 11 -10.28 23.46 -45.02
CA LEU A 11 -10.72 22.25 -44.30
C LEU A 11 -10.14 22.29 -42.88
N ILE A 12 -10.97 22.72 -41.93
CA ILE A 12 -10.62 22.63 -40.52
C ILE A 12 -10.73 21.17 -40.06
N PHE A 13 -9.60 20.48 -39.98
CA PHE A 13 -9.50 19.21 -39.25
C PHE A 13 -9.70 19.47 -37.77
N LEU A 14 -10.93 19.25 -37.28
CA LEU A 14 -11.17 19.14 -35.82
C LEU A 14 -10.54 17.84 -35.38
N CYS A 15 -9.28 17.93 -34.88
CA CYS A 15 -8.64 16.88 -34.15
C CYS A 15 -9.39 16.74 -32.82
N SER A 16 -10.36 15.81 -32.78
CA SER A 16 -11.02 15.41 -31.55
C SER A 16 -9.97 14.70 -30.71
N CYS A 17 -9.32 15.43 -29.79
CA CYS A 17 -8.63 14.82 -28.67
C CYS A 17 -9.69 14.15 -27.82
N GLN A 18 -9.94 12.85 -28.04
CA GLN A 18 -10.54 12.02 -27.03
C GLN A 18 -9.56 11.96 -25.86
N ASP A 19 -9.85 12.73 -24.81
CA ASP A 19 -9.30 12.49 -23.49
C ASP A 19 -9.64 11.05 -23.10
N GLN A 20 -8.70 10.16 -23.35
CA GLN A 20 -8.68 8.87 -22.69
C GLN A 20 -8.32 9.13 -21.23
N ASN A 21 -9.27 9.64 -20.46
CA ASN A 21 -9.29 9.46 -19.02
C ASN A 21 -9.47 7.95 -18.79
N GLU A 22 -8.37 7.19 -18.88
CA GLU A 22 -8.29 5.93 -18.17
C GLU A 22 -8.60 6.27 -16.71
N SER A 23 -9.81 6.01 -16.28
CA SER A 23 -10.16 5.98 -14.87
C SER A 23 -9.25 4.92 -14.26
N VAL A 24 -8.10 5.35 -13.73
CA VAL A 24 -7.30 4.50 -12.85
C VAL A 24 -8.27 4.07 -11.76
N SER A 25 -8.75 2.82 -11.87
CA SER A 25 -9.71 2.26 -10.92
C SER A 25 -9.14 2.49 -9.54
N LYS A 26 -9.77 3.40 -8.78
CA LYS A 26 -9.31 3.74 -7.44
C LYS A 26 -9.33 2.43 -6.65
N MET A 27 -8.17 1.99 -6.17
CA MET A 27 -8.04 0.76 -5.39
C MET A 27 -9.04 0.80 -4.24
N LYS A 28 -9.89 -0.24 -4.15
CA LYS A 28 -10.91 -0.33 -3.11
C LYS A 28 -10.24 -0.65 -1.77
N THR A 29 -10.66 0.06 -0.74
CA THR A 29 -10.31 -0.25 0.66
C THR A 29 -11.37 -1.16 1.26
N VAL A 30 -11.07 -1.75 2.43
CA VAL A 30 -12.07 -2.35 3.28
C VAL A 30 -13.13 -1.31 3.69
N GLN A 31 -14.32 -1.77 4.05
CA GLN A 31 -15.45 -0.88 4.37
C GLN A 31 -15.19 -0.04 5.63
N TYR A 32 -14.64 -0.68 6.65
CA TYR A 32 -14.37 -0.04 7.94
C TYR A 32 -13.20 -0.72 8.67
N VAL A 33 -12.43 0.07 9.40
CA VAL A 33 -11.38 -0.37 10.30
C VAL A 33 -11.66 0.16 11.70
N ASP A 34 -11.85 -0.74 12.65
CA ASP A 34 -11.85 -0.43 14.07
C ASP A 34 -10.40 -0.16 14.48
N LEU A 35 -10.10 1.10 14.79
CA LEU A 35 -8.73 1.51 15.08
C LEU A 35 -8.17 0.87 16.35
N GLU A 36 -9.00 0.65 17.37
CA GLU A 36 -8.55 0.04 18.62
C GLU A 36 -8.11 -1.40 18.39
N LYS A 37 -8.88 -2.17 17.61
CA LYS A 37 -8.53 -3.55 17.21
C LYS A 37 -7.32 -3.60 16.27
N PHE A 38 -7.15 -2.55 15.44
CA PHE A 38 -6.06 -2.50 14.47
C PHE A 38 -4.71 -2.16 15.12
N MET A 39 -4.69 -1.47 16.27
CA MET A 39 -3.45 -1.14 16.97
C MET A 39 -2.71 -2.38 17.46
N GLY A 40 -1.45 -2.21 17.87
CA GLY A 40 -0.53 -3.26 18.30
C GLY A 40 0.37 -3.76 17.18
N ASP A 41 0.94 -4.94 17.37
CA ASP A 41 1.99 -5.49 16.51
C ASP A 41 1.43 -6.27 15.33
N TRP A 42 2.08 -6.10 14.18
CA TRP A 42 1.84 -6.80 12.94
C TRP A 42 3.16 -7.33 12.38
N TYR A 43 3.28 -8.65 12.26
CA TYR A 43 4.40 -9.27 11.57
C TYR A 43 4.26 -9.10 10.07
N VAL A 44 5.29 -8.59 9.40
CA VAL A 44 5.31 -8.49 7.93
C VAL A 44 5.65 -9.87 7.35
N ILE A 45 4.67 -10.54 6.77
CA ILE A 45 4.82 -11.89 6.22
C ILE A 45 5.38 -11.88 4.80
N ALA A 46 4.93 -10.91 4.00
CA ALA A 46 5.44 -10.69 2.64
C ALA A 46 5.20 -9.23 2.24
N ASN A 47 6.03 -8.73 1.33
CA ASN A 47 5.89 -7.38 0.82
C ASN A 47 6.44 -7.23 -0.60
N ILE A 48 6.06 -6.14 -1.29
CA ILE A 48 6.90 -5.54 -2.31
C ILE A 48 7.71 -4.47 -1.57
N PRO A 49 9.01 -4.71 -1.30
CA PRO A 49 9.78 -3.90 -0.37
C PRO A 49 10.10 -2.52 -0.91
N THR A 50 10.10 -1.53 -0.04
CA THR A 50 10.75 -0.25 -0.30
C THR A 50 12.27 -0.40 -0.26
N PHE A 51 13.01 0.64 -0.62
CA PHE A 51 14.48 0.61 -0.55
C PHE A 51 14.99 0.47 0.91
N LEU A 52 14.20 0.87 1.91
CA LEU A 52 14.54 0.77 3.32
C LEU A 52 14.44 -0.67 3.84
N GLU A 53 13.52 -1.47 3.28
CA GLU A 53 13.15 -2.81 3.76
C GLU A 53 13.92 -3.93 3.05
N LYS A 54 14.82 -3.59 2.16
CA LYS A 54 15.58 -4.58 1.39
C LYS A 54 16.36 -5.51 2.33
N ASN A 55 16.11 -6.83 2.20
CA ASN A 55 16.67 -7.88 3.05
C ASN A 55 16.26 -7.77 4.54
N ALA A 56 15.04 -7.29 4.81
CA ALA A 56 14.48 -7.29 6.17
C ALA A 56 14.18 -8.72 6.63
N VAL A 57 14.51 -9.00 7.87
CA VAL A 57 14.22 -10.26 8.60
C VAL A 57 13.54 -9.87 9.91
N ASN A 58 12.57 -10.67 10.37
CA ASN A 58 11.80 -10.39 11.60
C ASN A 58 11.18 -8.99 11.60
N ALA A 59 10.61 -8.58 10.47
CA ALA A 59 10.01 -7.26 10.33
C ALA A 59 8.66 -7.19 11.04
N ILE A 60 8.49 -6.15 11.86
CA ILE A 60 7.27 -5.85 12.60
C ILE A 60 6.90 -4.38 12.39
N GLU A 61 5.61 -4.13 12.18
CA GLU A 61 5.01 -2.81 12.30
C GLU A 61 4.11 -2.75 13.55
N SER A 62 4.46 -1.87 14.50
CA SER A 62 3.67 -1.63 15.71
C SER A 62 2.94 -0.31 15.59
N TYR A 63 1.62 -0.33 15.75
CA TYR A 63 0.78 0.86 15.66
C TYR A 63 0.19 1.24 17.01
N LYS A 64 0.17 2.54 17.30
CA LYS A 64 -0.45 3.11 18.50
C LYS A 64 -1.19 4.39 18.15
N LEU A 65 -2.43 4.49 18.58
CA LEU A 65 -3.21 5.72 18.43
C LEU A 65 -2.83 6.69 19.57
N ASN A 66 -2.48 7.93 19.20
CA ASN A 66 -2.18 8.97 20.18
C ASN A 66 -3.44 9.82 20.48
N SER A 67 -3.31 10.74 21.46
CA SER A 67 -4.39 11.63 21.88
C SER A 67 -4.91 12.60 20.81
N LYS A 68 -4.16 12.75 19.71
CA LYS A 68 -4.54 13.57 18.54
C LYS A 68 -5.21 12.76 17.42
N ASN A 69 -5.49 11.47 17.67
CA ASN A 69 -5.96 10.52 16.65
C ASN A 69 -4.99 10.36 15.46
N GLU A 70 -3.69 10.52 15.71
CA GLU A 70 -2.64 10.15 14.78
C GLU A 70 -2.12 8.75 15.14
N VAL A 71 -1.68 7.99 14.14
CA VAL A 71 -1.09 6.66 14.34
C VAL A 71 0.42 6.80 14.47
N GLU A 72 0.93 6.62 15.68
CA GLU A 72 2.35 6.45 15.93
C GLU A 72 2.75 5.04 15.50
N THR A 73 3.76 4.93 14.66
CA THR A 73 4.23 3.65 14.12
C THR A 73 5.67 3.42 14.54
N THR A 74 5.98 2.20 14.95
CA THR A 74 7.35 1.71 15.05
C THR A 74 7.51 0.59 14.04
N PHE A 75 8.31 0.81 13.01
CA PHE A 75 8.70 -0.22 12.05
C PHE A 75 10.10 -0.70 12.39
N SER A 76 10.24 -1.97 12.73
CA SER A 76 11.51 -2.57 13.11
C SER A 76 11.80 -3.87 12.36
N PHE A 77 13.07 -4.13 12.07
CA PHE A 77 13.54 -5.37 11.45
C PHE A 77 15.05 -5.56 11.68
N TYR A 78 15.53 -6.77 11.41
CA TYR A 78 16.97 -7.06 11.35
C TYR A 78 17.42 -7.15 9.91
N LYS A 79 18.61 -6.62 9.59
CA LYS A 79 19.12 -6.56 8.21
C LYS A 79 19.86 -7.84 7.85
N GLY A 80 19.34 -8.60 6.90
CA GLY A 80 19.98 -9.75 6.27
C GLY A 80 19.91 -11.07 7.03
N SER A 81 19.87 -11.04 8.38
CA SER A 81 19.74 -12.23 9.22
C SER A 81 19.06 -11.90 10.55
N PRO A 82 18.56 -12.88 11.32
CA PRO A 82 17.99 -12.65 12.66
C PRO A 82 18.96 -11.97 13.64
N ASP A 83 20.26 -12.22 13.47
CA ASP A 83 21.35 -11.62 14.28
C ASP A 83 21.94 -10.36 13.63
N GLY A 84 21.33 -9.87 12.55
CA GLY A 84 21.77 -8.70 11.83
C GLY A 84 21.59 -7.40 12.58
N GLU A 85 22.00 -6.29 11.98
CA GLU A 85 21.80 -4.98 12.58
C GLU A 85 20.30 -4.66 12.67
N LYS A 86 19.83 -4.36 13.89
CA LYS A 86 18.44 -3.90 14.09
C LYS A 86 18.26 -2.50 13.50
N LYS A 87 17.24 -2.34 12.68
CA LYS A 87 16.78 -1.06 12.14
C LYS A 87 15.43 -0.71 12.72
N GLU A 88 15.23 0.57 13.07
CA GLU A 88 13.97 1.08 13.55
C GLU A 88 13.65 2.42 12.89
N TYR A 89 12.39 2.58 12.51
CA TYR A 89 11.84 3.79 11.92
C TYR A 89 10.54 4.16 12.65
N PHE A 90 10.24 5.45 12.74
CA PHE A 90 9.10 5.96 13.49
C PHE A 90 8.21 6.84 12.61
N PRO A 91 7.60 6.28 11.58
CA PRO A 91 6.68 7.05 10.74
C PRO A 91 5.41 7.41 11.51
N LYS A 92 4.75 8.50 11.06
CA LYS A 92 3.44 8.91 11.57
C LYS A 92 2.37 8.65 10.53
N GLY A 93 1.26 8.06 10.96
CA GLY A 93 0.06 7.86 10.16
C GLY A 93 -0.99 8.92 10.48
N PHE A 94 -1.56 9.50 9.43
CA PHE A 94 -2.66 10.45 9.52
C PHE A 94 -3.88 9.83 8.83
N ILE A 95 -4.94 9.59 9.57
CA ILE A 95 -6.17 9.00 9.05
C ILE A 95 -6.89 10.06 8.22
N VAL A 96 -7.05 9.79 6.92
CA VAL A 96 -7.66 10.72 5.96
C VAL A 96 -9.15 10.51 5.85
N ASN A 97 -9.58 9.25 5.68
CA ASN A 97 -10.99 8.90 5.59
C ASN A 97 -11.51 8.40 6.93
N LYS A 98 -12.10 9.31 7.71
CA LYS A 98 -12.64 9.00 9.03
C LYS A 98 -13.93 8.15 9.01
N ASN A 99 -14.57 7.98 7.87
CA ASN A 99 -15.77 7.13 7.75
C ASN A 99 -15.39 5.65 7.71
N SER A 100 -14.30 5.32 7.00
CA SER A 100 -13.81 3.94 6.89
C SER A 100 -12.58 3.66 7.76
N ASN A 101 -11.82 4.69 8.15
CA ASN A 101 -10.49 4.58 8.77
C ASN A 101 -9.45 3.77 7.94
N ALA A 102 -9.75 3.49 6.66
CA ALA A 102 -8.94 2.60 5.84
C ALA A 102 -7.96 3.31 4.89
N GLU A 103 -7.96 4.65 4.90
CA GLU A 103 -7.03 5.46 4.11
C GLU A 103 -6.19 6.35 5.03
N TRP A 104 -4.87 6.15 4.99
CA TRP A 104 -3.92 6.89 5.80
C TRP A 104 -2.88 7.60 4.93
N LYS A 105 -2.28 8.66 5.47
CA LYS A 105 -1.07 9.29 4.94
C LYS A 105 0.09 8.97 5.88
N MET A 106 0.97 8.07 5.47
CA MET A 106 2.16 7.69 6.23
C MET A 106 3.32 8.63 5.93
N GLN A 107 3.92 9.20 6.96
CA GLN A 107 5.04 10.13 6.87
C GLN A 107 6.30 9.51 7.48
N PHE A 108 7.19 9.02 6.62
CA PHE A 108 8.50 8.49 7.02
C PHE A 108 9.55 9.61 7.13
N LEU A 109 9.46 10.61 6.26
CA LEU A 109 10.38 11.75 6.23
C LEU A 109 9.58 13.03 5.93
N TRP A 110 9.70 14.01 6.82
CA TRP A 110 9.08 15.32 6.59
C TRP A 110 9.69 16.00 5.35
N PRO A 111 8.89 16.66 4.46
CA PRO A 111 7.44 16.84 4.51
C PRO A 111 6.64 15.75 3.75
N PHE A 112 7.28 14.71 3.24
CA PHE A 112 6.71 13.74 2.31
C PHE A 112 5.76 12.77 2.99
N LYS A 113 4.59 12.56 2.39
CA LYS A 113 3.57 11.61 2.86
C LYS A 113 3.19 10.67 1.73
N MET A 114 3.12 9.39 2.02
CA MET A 114 2.66 8.34 1.12
C MET A 114 1.25 7.91 1.50
N THR A 115 0.36 7.75 0.50
CA THR A 115 -0.96 7.18 0.75
C THR A 115 -0.83 5.68 0.96
N SER A 116 -1.35 5.21 2.10
CA SER A 116 -1.49 3.80 2.44
C SER A 116 -2.96 3.45 2.56
N LEU A 117 -3.36 2.34 1.96
CA LEU A 117 -4.74 1.87 1.86
C LEU A 117 -4.83 0.49 2.51
N ILE A 118 -5.71 0.30 3.49
CA ILE A 118 -6.03 -1.02 4.01
C ILE A 118 -7.01 -1.65 3.02
N ILE A 119 -6.50 -2.58 2.19
CA ILE A 119 -7.22 -3.16 1.05
C ILE A 119 -7.81 -4.54 1.35
N ASP A 120 -7.29 -5.23 2.36
CA ASP A 120 -7.86 -6.46 2.89
C ASP A 120 -7.62 -6.53 4.41
N LEU A 121 -8.57 -7.10 5.13
CA LEU A 121 -8.53 -7.23 6.59
C LEU A 121 -9.43 -8.39 7.00
N ALA A 122 -8.89 -9.32 7.78
CA ALA A 122 -9.68 -10.39 8.36
C ALA A 122 -10.72 -9.83 9.34
N GLU A 123 -11.89 -10.45 9.43
CA GLU A 123 -12.95 -10.04 10.35
C GLU A 123 -12.51 -10.10 11.82
N ASP A 124 -11.66 -11.08 12.15
CA ASP A 124 -11.05 -11.26 13.47
C ASP A 124 -9.76 -10.46 13.68
N TYR A 125 -9.35 -9.64 12.69
CA TYR A 125 -8.11 -8.88 12.69
C TYR A 125 -6.83 -9.73 12.78
N SER A 126 -6.88 -10.99 12.36
CA SER A 126 -5.72 -11.89 12.35
C SER A 126 -4.71 -11.58 11.25
N TYR A 127 -5.15 -11.02 10.12
CA TYR A 127 -4.27 -10.53 9.05
C TYR A 127 -4.80 -9.23 8.43
N THR A 128 -3.91 -8.49 7.79
CA THR A 128 -4.24 -7.29 6.99
C THR A 128 -3.33 -7.19 5.76
N VAL A 129 -3.83 -6.47 4.75
CA VAL A 129 -3.04 -6.11 3.56
C VAL A 129 -3.10 -4.61 3.37
N ILE A 130 -1.94 -3.99 3.39
CA ILE A 130 -1.79 -2.55 3.13
C ILE A 130 -1.15 -2.35 1.76
N GLY A 131 -1.82 -1.59 0.91
CA GLY A 131 -1.35 -1.26 -0.43
C GLY A 131 -1.15 0.24 -0.63
N VAL A 132 -0.56 0.60 -1.78
CA VAL A 132 -0.45 1.99 -2.23
C VAL A 132 -1.17 2.16 -3.57
N PRO A 133 -1.75 3.35 -3.88
CA PRO A 133 -2.59 3.54 -5.08
C PRO A 133 -1.90 3.18 -6.40
N ASN A 134 -0.60 3.39 -6.51
CA ASN A 134 0.19 3.09 -7.70
C ASN A 134 0.73 1.65 -7.76
N LYS A 135 0.35 0.79 -6.79
CA LYS A 135 0.71 -0.63 -6.69
C LYS A 135 2.22 -0.92 -6.64
N LYS A 136 3.04 0.09 -6.34
CA LYS A 136 4.50 -0.08 -6.24
C LYS A 136 4.92 -0.83 -4.98
N TYR A 137 4.11 -0.74 -3.91
CA TYR A 137 4.39 -1.35 -2.62
C TYR A 137 3.13 -2.01 -2.08
N VAL A 138 3.32 -3.10 -1.35
CA VAL A 138 2.26 -3.80 -0.61
C VAL A 138 2.89 -4.50 0.59
N TRP A 139 2.16 -4.59 1.67
CA TRP A 139 2.52 -5.33 2.88
C TRP A 139 1.39 -6.29 3.22
N ILE A 140 1.72 -7.57 3.32
CA ILE A 140 0.86 -8.65 3.83
C ILE A 140 1.33 -8.90 5.24
N MET A 141 0.47 -8.64 6.21
CA MET A 141 0.82 -8.68 7.63
C MET A 141 -0.12 -9.58 8.42
N SER A 142 0.37 -10.14 9.51
CA SER A 142 -0.37 -11.04 10.40
C SER A 142 -0.09 -10.69 11.86
N ARG A 143 -1.03 -11.05 12.75
CA ARG A 143 -0.79 -11.00 14.19
C ARG A 143 0.17 -12.08 14.69
N GLU A 144 0.36 -13.12 13.89
CA GLU A 144 1.32 -14.18 14.15
C GLU A 144 2.50 -14.10 13.18
N PRO A 145 3.69 -14.63 13.52
CA PRO A 145 4.85 -14.59 12.63
C PRO A 145 4.72 -15.53 11.41
N TYR A 146 3.52 -15.98 11.11
CA TYR A 146 3.18 -16.82 9.97
C TYR A 146 1.75 -16.54 9.48
N LEU A 147 1.46 -17.00 8.28
CA LEU A 147 0.10 -17.14 7.73
C LEU A 147 -0.10 -18.57 7.24
N ILE A 148 -1.33 -19.06 7.42
CA ILE A 148 -1.75 -20.35 6.84
C ILE A 148 -1.68 -20.25 5.32
N ASP A 149 -1.10 -21.22 4.64
CA ASP A 149 -0.89 -21.20 3.18
C ASP A 149 -2.17 -20.91 2.36
N LYS A 150 -3.30 -21.42 2.81
CA LYS A 150 -4.59 -21.17 2.15
C LYS A 150 -4.96 -19.69 2.19
N VAL A 151 -4.76 -19.03 3.35
CA VAL A 151 -5.02 -17.60 3.52
C VAL A 151 -4.06 -16.78 2.67
N TYR A 152 -2.76 -17.12 2.74
CA TYR A 152 -1.73 -16.43 1.96
C TYR A 152 -2.02 -16.48 0.45
N ARG A 153 -2.36 -17.67 -0.09
CA ARG A 153 -2.73 -17.80 -1.52
C ARG A 153 -3.96 -16.97 -1.87
N GLY A 154 -5.02 -17.03 -1.06
CA GLY A 154 -6.21 -16.20 -1.31
C GLY A 154 -5.94 -14.70 -1.28
N ILE A 155 -4.95 -14.24 -0.51
CA ILE A 155 -4.49 -12.84 -0.54
C ILE A 155 -3.76 -12.55 -1.86
N LEU A 156 -2.89 -13.46 -2.32
CA LEU A 156 -2.19 -13.30 -3.59
C LEU A 156 -3.16 -13.22 -4.78
N ASP A 157 -4.17 -14.11 -4.82
CA ASP A 157 -5.21 -14.07 -5.85
C ASP A 157 -5.92 -12.70 -5.90
N LYS A 158 -6.31 -12.16 -4.72
CA LYS A 158 -6.92 -10.83 -4.63
C LYS A 158 -5.96 -9.71 -5.09
N LEU A 159 -4.66 -9.82 -4.79
CA LEU A 159 -3.66 -8.85 -5.21
C LEU A 159 -3.46 -8.87 -6.73
N GLU A 160 -3.49 -10.05 -7.36
CA GLU A 160 -3.44 -10.21 -8.81
C GLU A 160 -4.66 -9.57 -9.46
N ASP A 161 -5.87 -9.84 -8.94
CA ASP A 161 -7.14 -9.28 -9.44
C ASP A 161 -7.14 -7.74 -9.42
N VAL A 162 -6.51 -7.12 -8.42
CA VAL A 162 -6.39 -5.66 -8.35
C VAL A 162 -5.17 -5.14 -9.11
N GLY A 163 -4.38 -6.01 -9.74
CA GLY A 163 -3.31 -5.70 -10.68
C GLY A 163 -1.95 -5.44 -10.05
N TYR A 164 -1.62 -6.10 -8.92
CA TYR A 164 -0.25 -6.18 -8.44
C TYR A 164 0.55 -7.21 -9.25
N ASP A 165 1.82 -6.93 -9.45
CA ASP A 165 2.78 -7.87 -10.03
C ASP A 165 3.28 -8.82 -8.92
N LEU A 166 2.71 -10.03 -8.88
CA LEU A 166 3.04 -11.02 -7.85
C LEU A 166 4.51 -11.44 -7.87
N SER A 167 5.20 -11.34 -9.01
CA SER A 167 6.63 -11.68 -9.11
C SER A 167 7.52 -10.78 -8.26
N LYS A 168 7.02 -9.62 -7.85
CA LYS A 168 7.73 -8.66 -6.99
C LYS A 168 7.48 -8.87 -5.51
N ILE A 169 6.49 -9.70 -5.15
CA ILE A 169 6.16 -9.99 -3.76
C ILE A 169 7.21 -10.96 -3.21
N GLN A 170 7.86 -10.57 -2.12
CA GLN A 170 8.89 -11.35 -1.44
C GLN A 170 8.40 -11.73 -0.05
N LYS A 171 8.59 -13.00 0.33
CA LYS A 171 8.37 -13.43 1.72
C LYS A 171 9.42 -12.79 2.62
N VAL A 172 8.98 -12.27 3.74
CA VAL A 172 9.86 -11.79 4.81
C VAL A 172 10.11 -12.96 5.77
N VAL A 173 11.39 -13.25 5.99
CA VAL A 173 11.78 -14.32 6.91
C VAL A 173 11.40 -13.93 8.33
N GLN A 174 10.65 -14.80 9.00
CA GLN A 174 10.26 -14.68 10.40
C GLN A 174 10.86 -15.84 11.18
N VAL A 175 11.87 -15.58 12.01
CA VAL A 175 12.56 -16.54 12.86
C VAL A 175 12.60 -15.97 14.27
N TRP A 176 11.79 -16.52 15.13
CA TRP A 176 11.69 -16.10 16.53
C TRP A 176 12.09 -17.26 17.43
N ASP A 177 12.98 -17.01 18.39
CA ASP A 177 13.32 -18.00 19.39
C ASP A 177 12.06 -18.41 20.16
N LYS A 178 11.92 -19.72 20.35
CA LYS A 178 10.78 -20.32 21.07
C LYS A 178 10.98 -20.17 22.57
#